data_4995ae541866d9ebe27c4ad805a401fd
#
_entry.id   4995ae541866d9ebe27c4ad805a401fd
#
_cell.length_a   1.000
_cell.length_b   1.000
_cell.length_c   1.000
_cell.angle_alpha   90.00
_cell.angle_beta   90.00
_cell.angle_gamma   90.00
#
_symmetry.space_group_name_H-M   'P 1'
#
loop_
_entity.id
_entity.type
_entity.pdbx_description
1 polymer ?
#
loop_
_entity_poly.entity_id
_entity_poly.type
_entity_poly.pdbx_seq_one_letter_code
_entity_poly.pdbx_strand_id
1 'polypeptide(L)'
;KHPVALQLSASDAGAWILGRPCYQLSQLPSHCNPRLWQDSRYSEPVVLTMTDVIQQLLIHTGSDSIRLVGHSGGGTLAVLLSDRITNVTEVITIAAPLDLIAWARLRGTSPPQASLDPIQHHKSGGASGITRYLHLVGGRDSVVPLQQAVAYSARFPEENFRTFPLYDHVCCWVRDWPNLLQ
;
A
#
# COMPACT_ATOMS: atom_id res chain seq x y z
N LYS A 1 5.87 14.37 13.26
CA LYS A 1 5.42 14.50 11.85
C LYS A 1 4.23 13.55 11.64
N HIS A 2 3.17 14.04 11.00
CA HIS A 2 2.04 13.19 10.64
C HIS A 2 2.41 12.18 9.55
N PRO A 3 1.80 10.98 9.51
CA PRO A 3 2.00 10.01 8.45
C PRO A 3 1.73 10.63 7.06
N VAL A 4 2.51 10.22 6.05
CA VAL A 4 2.36 10.75 4.67
C VAL A 4 0.93 10.55 4.17
N ALA A 5 0.35 9.35 4.30
CA ALA A 5 -1.02 9.08 3.86
C ALA A 5 -2.06 10.04 4.48
N LEU A 6 -1.92 10.38 5.77
CA LEU A 6 -2.80 11.34 6.43
C LEU A 6 -2.65 12.77 5.87
N GLN A 7 -1.44 13.15 5.47
CA GLN A 7 -1.21 14.46 4.86
C GLN A 7 -1.78 14.52 3.43
N LEU A 8 -1.66 13.42 2.68
CA LEU A 8 -2.23 13.32 1.32
C LEU A 8 -3.76 13.41 1.35
N SER A 9 -4.41 12.73 2.30
CA SER A 9 -5.87 12.76 2.42
C SER A 9 -6.43 14.15 2.73
N ALA A 10 -5.66 14.99 3.40
CA ALA A 10 -6.06 16.38 3.67
C ALA A 10 -6.19 17.25 2.40
N SER A 11 -5.60 16.81 1.29
CA SER A 11 -5.68 17.48 -0.02
C SER A 11 -6.83 16.96 -0.89
N ASP A 12 -7.59 15.98 -0.43
CA ASP A 12 -8.67 15.32 -1.18
C ASP A 12 -9.92 15.23 -0.30
N ALA A 13 -10.92 16.05 -0.60
CA ALA A 13 -12.16 16.17 0.20
C ALA A 13 -13.00 14.87 0.24
N GLY A 14 -12.79 13.96 -0.71
CA GLY A 14 -13.46 12.65 -0.76
C GLY A 14 -12.68 11.52 -0.09
N ALA A 15 -11.49 11.81 0.46
CA ALA A 15 -10.61 10.76 0.98
C ALA A 15 -11.01 10.27 2.38
N TRP A 16 -10.93 8.97 2.55
CA TRP A 16 -11.05 8.30 3.85
C TRP A 16 -9.69 7.74 4.28
N ILE A 17 -9.38 7.84 5.55
CA ILE A 17 -8.18 7.21 6.13
C ILE A 17 -8.56 5.88 6.75
N LEU A 18 -7.95 4.82 6.25
CA LEU A 18 -8.08 3.49 6.81
C LEU A 18 -6.81 3.10 7.58
N GLY A 19 -6.94 2.91 8.88
CA GLY A 19 -5.88 2.36 9.73
C GLY A 19 -5.82 0.83 9.65
N ARG A 20 -4.62 0.26 9.82
CA ARG A 20 -4.50 -1.19 9.99
C ARG A 20 -5.12 -1.63 11.33
N PRO A 21 -5.69 -2.85 11.39
CA PRO A 21 -6.18 -3.41 12.66
C PRO A 21 -5.08 -3.37 13.73
N CYS A 22 -5.46 -3.00 14.95
CA CYS A 22 -4.54 -2.95 16.11
C CYS A 22 -3.33 -2.01 15.96
N TYR A 23 -3.37 -1.07 15.02
CA TYR A 23 -2.26 -0.15 14.76
C TYR A 23 -2.68 1.28 15.07
N GLN A 24 -1.79 2.05 15.71
CA GLN A 24 -2.02 3.46 16.07
C GLN A 24 -3.20 3.69 17.05
N LEU A 25 -3.56 2.70 17.85
CA LEU A 25 -4.55 2.85 18.91
C LEU A 25 -3.87 3.33 20.20
N SER A 26 -4.50 4.27 20.88
CA SER A 26 -4.02 4.77 22.19
C SER A 26 -4.11 3.70 23.28
N GLN A 27 -5.09 2.82 23.17
CA GLN A 27 -5.25 1.63 24.01
C GLN A 27 -5.48 0.43 23.12
N LEU A 28 -4.68 -0.62 23.31
CA LEU A 28 -4.79 -1.85 22.53
C LEU A 28 -5.83 -2.78 23.19
N PRO A 29 -6.89 -3.18 22.47
CA PRO A 29 -7.78 -4.24 22.90
C PRO A 29 -7.02 -5.55 23.19
N SER A 30 -7.54 -6.38 24.09
CA SER A 30 -6.88 -7.62 24.52
C SER A 30 -6.61 -8.63 23.40
N HIS A 31 -7.38 -8.57 22.30
CA HIS A 31 -7.18 -9.42 21.13
C HIS A 31 -6.09 -8.92 20.18
N CYS A 32 -5.53 -7.72 20.41
CA CYS A 32 -4.45 -7.19 19.60
C CYS A 32 -3.12 -7.84 19.96
N ASN A 33 -2.44 -8.40 18.97
CA ASN A 33 -1.16 -9.07 19.11
C ASN A 33 -0.04 -8.26 18.43
N PRO A 34 1.12 -8.04 19.06
CA PRO A 34 2.28 -7.36 18.46
C PRO A 34 2.71 -7.90 17.09
N ARG A 35 2.48 -9.16 16.79
CA ARG A 35 2.77 -9.74 15.47
C ARG A 35 2.03 -9.02 14.34
N LEU A 36 0.84 -8.44 14.60
CA LEU A 36 0.03 -7.73 13.59
C LEU A 36 0.68 -6.44 13.06
N TRP A 37 1.71 -5.94 13.72
CA TRP A 37 2.51 -4.81 13.20
C TRP A 37 3.98 -5.16 12.97
N GLN A 38 4.35 -6.42 13.14
CA GLN A 38 5.68 -6.96 12.87
C GLN A 38 5.63 -7.92 11.66
N ASP A 39 5.75 -9.23 11.90
CA ASP A 39 5.84 -10.26 10.88
C ASP A 39 4.51 -10.57 10.16
N SER A 40 3.40 -10.36 10.84
CA SER A 40 2.02 -10.60 10.32
C SER A 40 1.34 -9.32 9.82
N ARG A 41 2.10 -8.25 9.55
CA ARG A 41 1.54 -6.93 9.20
C ARG A 41 0.74 -6.89 7.90
N TYR A 42 0.93 -7.86 7.02
CA TYR A 42 0.20 -8.06 5.77
C TYR A 42 -0.41 -9.46 5.69
N SER A 43 -0.72 -10.05 6.84
CA SER A 43 -1.31 -11.39 6.88
C SER A 43 -2.73 -11.41 6.30
N GLU A 44 -3.17 -12.60 5.90
CA GLU A 44 -4.53 -12.80 5.38
C GLU A 44 -5.61 -12.23 6.31
N PRO A 45 -5.58 -12.46 7.66
CA PRO A 45 -6.57 -11.84 8.55
C PRO A 45 -6.57 -10.31 8.52
N VAL A 46 -5.39 -9.67 8.40
CA VAL A 46 -5.30 -8.20 8.28
C VAL A 46 -5.94 -7.74 6.99
N VAL A 47 -5.62 -8.38 5.86
CA VAL A 47 -6.18 -8.01 4.55
C VAL A 47 -7.68 -8.23 4.51
N LEU A 48 -8.19 -9.36 5.02
CA LEU A 48 -9.63 -9.64 5.08
C LEU A 48 -10.39 -8.62 5.94
N THR A 49 -9.89 -8.32 7.14
CA THR A 49 -10.51 -7.31 8.01
C THR A 49 -10.59 -5.94 7.31
N MET A 50 -9.53 -5.53 6.61
CA MET A 50 -9.53 -4.26 5.88
C MET A 50 -10.47 -4.32 4.66
N THR A 51 -10.57 -5.45 3.99
CA THR A 51 -11.54 -5.68 2.89
C THR A 51 -12.96 -5.47 3.38
N ASP A 52 -13.34 -6.09 4.49
CA ASP A 52 -14.68 -5.97 5.08
C ASP A 52 -15.02 -4.52 5.43
N VAL A 53 -14.07 -3.79 6.02
CA VAL A 53 -14.27 -2.37 6.36
C VAL A 53 -14.47 -1.52 5.10
N ILE A 54 -13.69 -1.76 4.03
CA ILE A 54 -13.85 -1.03 2.77
C ILE A 54 -15.20 -1.34 2.12
N GLN A 55 -15.64 -2.59 2.14
CA GLN A 55 -16.96 -2.98 1.61
C GLN A 55 -18.10 -2.30 2.38
N GLN A 56 -18.02 -2.24 3.71
CA GLN A 56 -18.98 -1.50 4.52
C GLN A 56 -18.95 0.01 4.22
N LEU A 57 -17.78 0.58 3.99
CA LEU A 57 -17.63 1.98 3.61
C LEU A 57 -18.29 2.27 2.25
N LEU A 58 -18.09 1.40 1.25
CA LEU A 58 -18.73 1.53 -0.06
C LEU A 58 -20.25 1.51 0.07
N ILE A 59 -20.80 0.59 0.86
CA ILE A 59 -22.24 0.52 1.14
C ILE A 59 -22.72 1.80 1.84
N HIS A 60 -22.01 2.25 2.86
CA HIS A 60 -22.36 3.43 3.64
C HIS A 60 -22.36 4.72 2.81
N THR A 61 -21.42 4.87 1.90
CA THR A 61 -21.26 6.04 1.05
C THR A 61 -22.07 5.98 -0.24
N GLY A 62 -22.58 4.81 -0.61
CA GLY A 62 -23.22 4.56 -1.90
C GLY A 62 -22.25 4.66 -3.08
N SER A 63 -20.97 4.47 -2.86
CA SER A 63 -19.93 4.60 -3.90
C SER A 63 -19.78 3.30 -4.68
N ASP A 64 -19.83 3.39 -6.00
CA ASP A 64 -19.67 2.24 -6.90
C ASP A 64 -18.20 1.89 -7.17
N SER A 65 -17.30 2.81 -6.91
CA SER A 65 -15.87 2.64 -7.15
C SER A 65 -14.99 3.39 -6.15
N ILE A 66 -13.77 2.90 -5.96
CA ILE A 66 -12.76 3.53 -5.11
C ILE A 66 -11.38 3.51 -5.77
N ARG A 67 -10.56 4.48 -5.36
CA ARG A 67 -9.12 4.50 -5.57
C ARG A 67 -8.44 4.19 -4.24
N LEU A 68 -7.44 3.31 -4.25
CA LEU A 68 -6.61 3.03 -3.09
C LEU A 68 -5.28 3.77 -3.22
N VAL A 69 -4.94 4.55 -2.22
CA VAL A 69 -3.64 5.26 -2.15
C VAL A 69 -2.90 4.81 -0.90
N GLY A 70 -1.70 4.28 -1.06
CA GLY A 70 -0.93 3.76 0.06
C GLY A 70 0.53 4.20 0.04
N HIS A 71 1.02 4.70 1.19
CA HIS A 71 2.43 5.00 1.40
C HIS A 71 3.11 3.87 2.17
N SER A 72 4.32 3.48 1.75
CA SER A 72 5.11 2.44 2.42
C SER A 72 4.31 1.14 2.58
N GLY A 73 4.21 0.58 3.77
CA GLY A 73 3.37 -0.60 4.03
C GLY A 73 1.88 -0.43 3.71
N GLY A 74 1.36 0.81 3.65
CA GLY A 74 0.03 1.09 3.15
C GLY A 74 -0.11 0.81 1.65
N GLY A 75 0.94 1.02 0.87
CA GLY A 75 0.98 0.67 -0.55
C GLY A 75 0.99 -0.85 -0.78
N THR A 76 1.75 -1.59 0.03
CA THR A 76 1.70 -3.07 0.05
C THR A 76 0.27 -3.57 0.28
N LEU A 77 -0.41 -3.01 1.29
CA LEU A 77 -1.81 -3.36 1.58
C LEU A 77 -2.76 -2.95 0.46
N ALA A 78 -2.57 -1.78 -0.17
CA ALA A 78 -3.43 -1.34 -1.27
C ALA A 78 -3.41 -2.32 -2.45
N VAL A 79 -2.24 -2.86 -2.80
CA VAL A 79 -2.12 -3.91 -3.83
C VAL A 79 -2.83 -5.19 -3.39
N LEU A 80 -2.60 -5.68 -2.18
CA LEU A 80 -3.24 -6.91 -1.68
C LEU A 80 -4.77 -6.77 -1.55
N LEU A 81 -5.28 -5.59 -1.22
CA LEU A 81 -6.71 -5.29 -1.11
C LEU A 81 -7.38 -5.25 -2.48
N SER A 82 -6.69 -4.73 -3.50
CA SER A 82 -7.26 -4.68 -4.87
C SER A 82 -7.54 -6.06 -5.46
N ASP A 83 -6.86 -7.10 -4.99
CA ASP A 83 -7.12 -8.48 -5.40
C ASP A 83 -8.39 -9.10 -4.76
N ARG A 84 -9.04 -8.36 -3.86
CA ARG A 84 -10.22 -8.82 -3.11
C ARG A 84 -11.46 -7.94 -3.28
N ILE A 85 -11.28 -6.75 -3.86
CA ILE A 85 -12.33 -5.73 -3.98
C ILE A 85 -12.52 -5.37 -5.44
N THR A 86 -13.63 -5.81 -6.03
CA THR A 86 -13.94 -5.57 -7.45
C THR A 86 -14.21 -4.10 -7.77
N ASN A 87 -14.55 -3.29 -6.78
CA ASN A 87 -14.83 -1.86 -6.91
C ASN A 87 -13.56 -1.00 -7.02
N VAL A 88 -12.36 -1.57 -6.88
CA VAL A 88 -11.10 -0.81 -7.01
C VAL A 88 -10.81 -0.54 -8.48
N THR A 89 -10.80 0.72 -8.86
CA THR A 89 -10.49 1.17 -10.22
C THR A 89 -9.04 1.57 -10.39
N GLU A 90 -8.39 1.99 -9.32
CA GLU A 90 -7.00 2.43 -9.35
C GLU A 90 -6.29 2.20 -8.01
N VAL A 91 -5.04 1.78 -8.10
CA VAL A 91 -4.13 1.65 -6.96
C VAL A 91 -2.92 2.55 -7.19
N ILE A 92 -2.65 3.43 -6.23
CA ILE A 92 -1.45 4.27 -6.24
C ILE A 92 -0.60 3.91 -5.04
N THR A 93 0.59 3.40 -5.29
CA THR A 93 1.55 3.12 -4.23
C THR A 93 2.66 4.15 -4.21
N ILE A 94 3.07 4.57 -3.02
CA ILE A 94 4.11 5.56 -2.81
C ILE A 94 5.17 4.93 -1.91
N ALA A 95 6.39 4.77 -2.41
CA ALA A 95 7.52 4.23 -1.66
C ALA A 95 7.17 2.89 -0.96
N ALA A 96 6.49 1.98 -1.67
CA ALA A 96 5.95 0.74 -1.12
C ALA A 96 6.86 -0.47 -1.37
N PRO A 97 7.08 -1.35 -0.38
CA PRO A 97 7.72 -2.64 -0.60
C PRO A 97 6.73 -3.59 -1.30
N LEU A 98 7.02 -3.93 -2.56
CA LEU A 98 6.19 -4.78 -3.42
C LEU A 98 6.77 -6.19 -3.59
N ASP A 99 8.05 -6.37 -3.28
CA ASP A 99 8.75 -7.65 -3.10
C ASP A 99 9.34 -7.65 -1.69
N LEU A 100 8.65 -8.32 -0.76
CA LEU A 100 9.03 -8.29 0.66
C LEU A 100 10.33 -9.05 0.93
N ILE A 101 10.63 -10.06 0.14
CA ILE A 101 11.87 -10.85 0.26
C ILE A 101 13.06 -10.01 -0.18
N ALA A 102 12.98 -9.38 -1.37
CA ALA A 102 14.03 -8.50 -1.86
C ALA A 102 14.22 -7.28 -0.95
N TRP A 103 13.11 -6.67 -0.49
CA TRP A 103 13.15 -5.56 0.45
C TRP A 103 13.87 -5.92 1.76
N ALA A 104 13.53 -7.05 2.37
CA ALA A 104 14.16 -7.50 3.61
C ALA A 104 15.67 -7.79 3.41
N ARG A 105 16.02 -8.46 2.30
CA ARG A 105 17.42 -8.73 1.93
C ARG A 105 18.25 -7.45 1.80
N LEU A 106 17.73 -6.44 1.09
CA LEU A 106 18.40 -5.15 0.90
C LEU A 106 18.61 -4.40 2.23
N ARG A 107 17.75 -4.65 3.21
CA ARG A 107 17.84 -4.04 4.54
C ARG A 107 18.63 -4.90 5.56
N GLY A 108 19.10 -6.07 5.19
CA GLY A 108 19.78 -6.98 6.11
C GLY A 108 18.85 -7.52 7.22
N THR A 109 17.55 -7.67 6.94
CA THR A 109 16.54 -8.17 7.89
C THR A 109 15.87 -9.44 7.37
N SER A 110 15.18 -10.17 8.25
CA SER A 110 14.33 -11.27 7.83
C SER A 110 13.03 -10.76 7.20
N PRO A 111 12.53 -11.40 6.13
CA PRO A 111 11.22 -11.05 5.57
C PRO A 111 10.10 -11.37 6.57
N PRO A 112 8.97 -10.65 6.52
CA PRO A 112 7.83 -10.89 7.41
C PRO A 112 7.15 -12.21 7.05
N GLN A 113 7.46 -13.28 7.77
CA GLN A 113 7.11 -14.68 7.44
C GLN A 113 5.62 -14.98 7.36
N ALA A 114 4.81 -14.28 8.16
CA ALA A 114 3.36 -14.48 8.21
C ALA A 114 2.59 -13.43 7.40
N SER A 115 3.26 -12.76 6.46
CA SER A 115 2.69 -11.74 5.59
C SER A 115 2.58 -12.23 4.15
N LEU A 116 1.54 -11.78 3.46
CA LEU A 116 1.40 -11.98 2.01
C LEU A 116 2.38 -11.05 1.29
N ASP A 117 3.16 -11.62 0.38
CA ASP A 117 4.09 -10.87 -0.46
C ASP A 117 3.39 -10.47 -1.77
N PRO A 118 3.28 -9.18 -2.11
CA PRO A 118 2.59 -8.75 -3.34
C PRO A 118 3.12 -9.45 -4.59
N ILE A 119 4.44 -9.56 -4.77
CA ILE A 119 5.01 -10.20 -5.96
C ILE A 119 4.55 -11.67 -6.14
N GLN A 120 4.13 -12.34 -5.08
CA GLN A 120 3.68 -13.73 -5.11
C GLN A 120 2.16 -13.86 -5.19
N HIS A 121 1.42 -12.95 -4.59
CA HIS A 121 -0.03 -13.07 -4.38
C HIS A 121 -0.86 -12.13 -5.25
N HIS A 122 -0.26 -11.04 -5.76
CA HIS A 122 -0.97 -10.10 -6.63
C HIS A 122 -1.30 -10.70 -8.00
N LYS A 123 -2.46 -10.31 -8.51
CA LYS A 123 -2.95 -10.65 -9.87
C LYS A 123 -3.10 -9.37 -10.67
N SER A 124 -2.52 -9.33 -11.85
CA SER A 124 -2.67 -8.18 -12.75
C SER A 124 -4.14 -7.83 -13.00
N GLY A 125 -4.44 -6.53 -12.90
CA GLY A 125 -5.82 -6.03 -13.01
C GLY A 125 -6.67 -6.18 -11.75
N GLY A 126 -6.15 -6.78 -10.67
CA GLY A 126 -6.86 -6.97 -9.40
C GLY A 126 -8.08 -7.89 -9.51
N ALA A 127 -8.99 -7.83 -8.54
CA ALA A 127 -10.21 -8.62 -8.51
C ALA A 127 -11.18 -8.31 -9.67
N SER A 128 -11.17 -7.09 -10.20
CA SER A 128 -12.01 -6.66 -11.34
C SER A 128 -11.44 -7.07 -12.70
N GLY A 129 -10.15 -7.36 -12.79
CA GLY A 129 -9.41 -7.58 -14.03
C GLY A 129 -9.06 -6.31 -14.80
N ILE A 130 -9.48 -5.12 -14.33
CA ILE A 130 -9.29 -3.82 -15.02
C ILE A 130 -8.72 -2.73 -14.12
N THR A 131 -8.32 -3.05 -12.89
CA THR A 131 -7.69 -2.09 -11.96
C THR A 131 -6.38 -1.56 -12.57
N ARG A 132 -6.20 -0.24 -12.55
CA ARG A 132 -4.95 0.41 -12.97
C ARG A 132 -4.02 0.58 -11.79
N TYR A 133 -2.71 0.45 -12.04
CA TYR A 133 -1.68 0.59 -11.03
C TYR A 133 -0.70 1.69 -11.41
N LEU A 134 -0.35 2.51 -10.41
CA LEU A 134 0.70 3.53 -10.49
C LEU A 134 1.60 3.40 -9.26
N HIS A 135 2.86 3.05 -9.49
CA HIS A 135 3.86 2.88 -8.45
C HIS A 135 4.86 4.03 -8.47
N LEU A 136 4.83 4.87 -7.43
CA LEU A 136 5.73 6.02 -7.27
C LEU A 136 6.92 5.62 -6.41
N VAL A 137 8.13 5.66 -6.96
CA VAL A 137 9.34 5.16 -6.33
C VAL A 137 10.37 6.27 -6.17
N GLY A 138 10.93 6.41 -4.98
CA GLY A 138 11.98 7.39 -4.67
C GLY A 138 13.37 6.85 -5.00
N GLY A 139 14.15 7.61 -5.80
CA GLY A 139 15.51 7.22 -6.16
C GLY A 139 16.51 7.31 -5.00
N ARG A 140 16.20 8.09 -3.96
CA ARG A 140 16.99 8.24 -2.72
C ARG A 140 16.36 7.53 -1.51
N ASP A 141 15.35 6.69 -1.75
CA ASP A 141 14.70 5.96 -0.66
C ASP A 141 15.60 4.85 -0.11
N SER A 142 16.11 5.05 1.11
CA SER A 142 16.91 4.06 1.83
C SER A 142 16.06 3.11 2.69
N VAL A 143 14.79 3.42 2.89
CA VAL A 143 13.84 2.55 3.64
C VAL A 143 13.23 1.50 2.72
N VAL A 144 12.84 1.91 1.52
CA VAL A 144 12.34 1.02 0.45
C VAL A 144 13.15 1.28 -0.81
N PRO A 145 14.36 0.69 -0.93
CA PRO A 145 15.25 0.93 -2.06
C PRO A 145 14.61 0.55 -3.39
N LEU A 146 14.84 1.36 -4.43
CA LEU A 146 14.32 1.14 -5.79
C LEU A 146 14.56 -0.29 -6.30
N GLN A 147 15.68 -0.90 -5.93
CA GLN A 147 16.07 -2.24 -6.39
C GLN A 147 15.06 -3.33 -6.05
N GLN A 148 14.28 -3.18 -4.96
CA GLN A 148 13.24 -4.15 -4.61
C GLN A 148 12.05 -4.14 -5.61
N ALA A 149 11.85 -3.05 -6.33
CA ALA A 149 10.77 -2.94 -7.32
C ALA A 149 11.12 -3.58 -8.67
N VAL A 150 12.40 -3.91 -8.94
CA VAL A 150 12.85 -4.41 -10.25
C VAL A 150 12.19 -5.75 -10.61
N ALA A 151 12.17 -6.71 -9.68
CA ALA A 151 11.56 -8.01 -9.94
C ALA A 151 10.04 -7.90 -10.07
N TYR A 152 9.41 -7.04 -9.27
CA TYR A 152 7.98 -6.78 -9.33
C TYR A 152 7.59 -6.14 -10.69
N SER A 153 8.29 -5.10 -11.13
CA SER A 153 8.02 -4.45 -12.42
C SER A 153 8.24 -5.38 -13.62
N ALA A 154 9.21 -6.28 -13.53
CA ALA A 154 9.42 -7.30 -14.56
C ALA A 154 8.30 -8.35 -14.60
N ARG A 155 7.67 -8.66 -13.46
CA ARG A 155 6.55 -9.59 -13.37
C ARG A 155 5.22 -8.98 -13.83
N PHE A 156 5.05 -7.67 -13.64
CA PHE A 156 3.84 -6.92 -13.97
C PHE A 156 4.18 -5.73 -14.88
N PRO A 157 4.60 -6.01 -16.14
CA PRO A 157 5.10 -4.98 -17.07
C PRO A 157 4.00 -4.01 -17.55
N GLU A 158 2.73 -4.36 -17.40
CA GLU A 158 1.57 -3.52 -17.73
C GLU A 158 1.27 -2.46 -16.64
N GLU A 159 1.86 -2.58 -15.45
CA GLU A 159 1.70 -1.60 -14.39
C GLU A 159 2.69 -0.44 -14.53
N ASN A 160 2.23 0.75 -14.21
CA ASN A 160 3.04 1.95 -14.40
C ASN A 160 3.97 2.19 -13.21
N PHE A 161 5.26 2.28 -13.48
CA PHE A 161 6.28 2.71 -12.53
C PHE A 161 6.83 4.08 -12.89
N ARG A 162 6.81 5.01 -11.90
CA ARG A 162 7.45 6.32 -12.03
C ARG A 162 8.50 6.49 -10.96
N THR A 163 9.74 6.72 -11.39
CA THR A 163 10.85 6.97 -10.48
C THR A 163 11.12 8.45 -10.35
N PHE A 164 11.23 8.92 -9.13
CA PHE A 164 11.56 10.29 -8.76
C PHE A 164 12.99 10.33 -8.19
N PRO A 165 14.01 10.69 -8.99
CA PRO A 165 15.42 10.51 -8.61
C PRO A 165 15.85 11.20 -7.32
N LEU A 166 15.20 12.32 -6.97
CA LEU A 166 15.55 13.14 -5.80
C LEU A 166 14.68 12.86 -4.57
N TYR A 167 13.65 11.98 -4.67
CA TYR A 167 12.73 11.69 -3.58
C TYR A 167 13.28 10.58 -2.69
N ASP A 168 13.07 10.74 -1.40
CA ASP A 168 13.33 9.72 -0.40
C ASP A 168 12.02 9.07 0.10
N HIS A 169 12.07 8.35 1.21
CA HIS A 169 10.90 7.66 1.75
C HIS A 169 9.74 8.60 2.14
N VAL A 170 10.03 9.85 2.47
CA VAL A 170 9.06 10.82 3.00
C VAL A 170 8.97 12.08 2.14
N CYS A 171 10.10 12.58 1.69
CA CYS A 171 10.19 13.74 0.81
C CYS A 171 10.00 13.31 -0.66
N CYS A 172 9.31 13.97 -1.50
CA CYS A 172 8.56 15.21 -1.35
C CYS A 172 7.10 14.96 -1.76
N TRP A 173 6.61 13.75 -1.47
CA TRP A 173 5.33 13.22 -1.91
C TRP A 173 4.16 14.16 -1.62
N VAL A 174 4.08 14.68 -0.40
CA VAL A 174 2.99 15.57 0.03
C VAL A 174 3.07 16.92 -0.66
N ARG A 175 4.28 17.47 -0.84
CA ARG A 175 4.46 18.78 -1.48
C ARG A 175 3.95 18.80 -2.92
N ASP A 176 4.21 17.71 -3.65
CA ASP A 176 3.96 17.65 -5.09
C ASP A 176 2.67 16.93 -5.46
N TRP A 177 1.96 16.39 -4.46
CA TRP A 177 0.63 15.81 -4.62
C TRP A 177 -0.43 16.92 -4.88
N PRO A 178 -1.40 16.78 -5.78
CA PRO A 178 -1.69 15.62 -6.64
C PRO A 178 -1.01 15.64 -8.03
N ASN A 179 -0.06 16.58 -8.28
CA ASN A 179 0.58 16.73 -9.60
C ASN A 179 1.35 15.46 -10.02
N LEU A 180 1.69 14.60 -9.06
CA LEU A 180 2.34 13.31 -9.33
C LEU A 180 1.45 12.32 -10.11
N LEU A 181 0.14 12.61 -10.23
CA LEU A 181 -0.83 11.75 -10.90
C LEU A 181 -1.00 12.08 -12.40
N GLN A 182 -0.41 13.17 -12.84
CA GLN A 182 -0.39 13.61 -14.24
C GLN A 182 0.79 12.91 -14.92
#